data_d8cf99cea3e3e38082d19bebe9d83983
#
_entry.id   d8cf99cea3e3e38082d19bebe9d83983
#
_cell.length_a   1.000
_cell.length_b   1.000
_cell.length_c   1.000
_cell.angle_alpha   90.00
_cell.angle_beta   90.00
_cell.angle_gamma   90.00
#
_symmetry.space_group_name_H-M   'P 1'
#
loop_
_entity.id
_entity.type
_entity.pdbx_description
1 polymer ?
#
loop_
_entity_poly.entity_id
_entity_poly.type
_entity_poly.pdbx_seq_one_letter_code
_entity_poly.pdbx_strand_id
1 'polypeptide(L)'
;MSDGGTPIKRVRWYDLIAPQAVGLGVPLLVLIALMAIWARQGRTAAAIMQLQAWLGGFAGLNLLLDFSNLLILGFALWTLSRITDPRLPARFRALSREGVLIGVAAGFGAVVVSAAIEYLSDRYLDTNLGRDGLAIAVLPHRADQLALGLFTVAILAPLTEEVYFRGIVLGWLRRHWGVVWAVVLSSLVFGILHLKWLTPGGIGGMVATAELVAMGALLALVAVRTGSLWASVITHGVNNLCAALVAVFLMH
;
A
#
# COMPACT_ATOMS: atom_id res chain seq x y z
N MET A 1 -2.77 31.33 36.66
CA MET A 1 -1.61 30.57 36.19
C MET A 1 -2.01 29.90 34.89
N SER A 2 -1.58 30.44 33.74
CA SER A 2 -1.87 29.86 32.39
C SER A 2 -0.99 28.66 32.23
N ASP A 3 -1.61 27.47 32.17
CA ASP A 3 -0.97 26.23 31.76
C ASP A 3 -0.37 26.42 30.36
N GLY A 4 0.94 26.54 30.30
CA GLY A 4 1.73 26.65 29.07
C GLY A 4 1.76 25.37 28.28
N GLY A 5 0.59 24.75 28.02
CA GLY A 5 0.43 23.57 27.22
C GLY A 5 0.89 23.83 25.77
N THR A 6 1.88 23.08 25.29
CA THR A 6 2.30 23.12 23.90
C THR A 6 1.09 22.95 22.99
N PRO A 7 0.91 23.80 21.96
CA PRO A 7 -0.26 23.73 21.09
C PRO A 7 -0.35 22.36 20.40
N ILE A 8 -1.55 21.74 20.48
CA ILE A 8 -1.81 20.44 19.84
C ILE A 8 -1.70 20.60 18.33
N LYS A 9 -0.66 20.04 17.73
CA LYS A 9 -0.48 19.96 16.28
C LYS A 9 -1.32 18.81 15.72
N ARG A 10 -2.15 19.09 14.75
CA ARG A 10 -3.17 18.19 14.19
C ARG A 10 -2.88 17.89 12.73
N VAL A 11 -3.35 16.72 12.23
CA VAL A 11 -3.37 16.40 10.78
C VAL A 11 -4.25 17.44 10.08
N ARG A 12 -3.76 18.01 8.99
CA ARG A 12 -4.48 18.94 8.12
C ARG A 12 -4.85 18.23 6.84
N TRP A 13 -5.82 18.77 6.09
CA TRP A 13 -6.28 18.15 4.84
C TRP A 13 -5.16 17.95 3.81
N TYR A 14 -4.19 18.85 3.74
CA TYR A 14 -3.08 18.72 2.83
C TYR A 14 -2.08 17.62 3.24
N ASP A 15 -2.01 17.24 4.51
CA ASP A 15 -1.23 16.10 4.98
C ASP A 15 -1.77 14.77 4.43
N LEU A 16 -3.04 14.74 3.96
CA LEU A 16 -3.65 13.59 3.32
C LEU A 16 -3.15 13.42 1.87
N ILE A 17 -2.81 14.50 1.20
CA ILE A 17 -2.47 14.49 -0.22
C ILE A 17 -0.96 14.51 -0.43
N ALA A 18 -0.24 15.24 0.43
CA ALA A 18 1.18 15.53 0.23
C ALA A 18 2.07 14.27 0.14
N PRO A 19 1.92 13.21 0.96
CA PRO A 19 2.76 12.02 0.83
C PRO A 19 2.61 11.36 -0.54
N GLN A 20 1.39 11.21 -1.04
CA GLN A 20 1.11 10.62 -2.35
C GLN A 20 1.58 11.53 -3.49
N ALA A 21 1.37 12.84 -3.38
CA ALA A 21 1.83 13.81 -4.37
C ALA A 21 3.37 13.79 -4.49
N VAL A 22 4.09 13.67 -3.38
CA VAL A 22 5.55 13.56 -3.36
C VAL A 22 5.99 12.21 -3.93
N GLY A 23 5.41 11.10 -3.44
CA GLY A 23 5.80 9.75 -3.83
C GLY A 23 5.56 9.44 -5.30
N LEU A 24 4.50 9.98 -5.89
CA LEU A 24 4.19 9.78 -7.32
C LEU A 24 4.76 10.91 -8.20
N GLY A 25 4.71 12.14 -7.71
CA GLY A 25 5.13 13.31 -8.48
C GLY A 25 6.62 13.40 -8.69
N VAL A 26 7.44 13.12 -7.67
CA VAL A 26 8.90 13.20 -7.78
C VAL A 26 9.45 12.19 -8.80
N PRO A 27 9.10 10.89 -8.76
CA PRO A 27 9.53 9.93 -9.78
C PRO A 27 9.10 10.34 -11.19
N LEU A 28 7.85 10.83 -11.34
CA LEU A 28 7.35 11.31 -12.63
C LEU A 28 8.17 12.51 -13.16
N LEU A 29 8.48 13.47 -12.31
CA LEU A 29 9.31 14.62 -12.68
C LEU A 29 10.73 14.20 -13.07
N VAL A 30 11.31 13.22 -12.37
CA VAL A 30 12.63 12.65 -12.72
C VAL A 30 12.57 11.99 -14.10
N LEU A 31 11.54 11.19 -14.38
CA LEU A 31 11.34 10.57 -15.69
C LEU A 31 11.19 11.62 -16.81
N ILE A 32 10.38 12.65 -16.58
CA ILE A 32 10.22 13.76 -17.55
C ILE A 32 11.53 14.48 -17.80
N ALA A 33 12.31 14.77 -16.75
CA ALA A 33 13.62 15.41 -16.87
C ALA A 33 14.61 14.56 -17.67
N LEU A 34 14.68 13.26 -17.39
CA LEU A 34 15.52 12.33 -18.16
C LEU A 34 15.11 12.29 -19.63
N MET A 35 13.82 12.23 -19.92
CA MET A 35 13.29 12.26 -21.28
C MET A 35 13.65 13.57 -22.00
N ALA A 36 13.57 14.71 -21.32
CA ALA A 36 13.95 16.01 -21.88
C ALA A 36 15.45 16.10 -22.18
N ILE A 37 16.31 15.57 -21.30
CA ILE A 37 17.75 15.50 -21.50
C ILE A 37 18.08 14.63 -22.73
N TRP A 38 17.45 13.45 -22.85
CA TRP A 38 17.67 12.55 -23.97
C TRP A 38 17.15 13.10 -25.30
N ALA A 39 16.03 13.81 -25.27
CA ALA A 39 15.51 14.53 -26.44
C ALA A 39 16.51 15.57 -26.98
N ARG A 40 17.13 16.33 -26.08
CA ARG A 40 18.17 17.30 -26.45
C ARG A 40 19.43 16.66 -27.05
N GLN A 41 19.69 15.40 -26.71
CA GLN A 41 20.82 14.63 -27.25
C GLN A 41 20.48 13.91 -28.59
N GLY A 42 19.29 14.12 -29.14
CA GLY A 42 18.82 13.46 -30.36
C GLY A 42 18.53 11.98 -30.23
N ARG A 43 18.36 11.49 -28.98
CA ARG A 43 18.15 10.06 -28.66
C ARG A 43 16.69 9.69 -28.35
N THR A 44 15.75 10.48 -28.78
CA THR A 44 14.35 10.38 -28.27
C THR A 44 13.71 9.01 -28.50
N ALA A 45 13.77 8.45 -29.72
CA ALA A 45 13.12 7.16 -30.00
C ALA A 45 13.82 6.00 -29.28
N ALA A 46 15.13 5.91 -29.37
CA ALA A 46 15.91 4.87 -28.71
C ALA A 46 15.82 4.96 -27.18
N ALA A 47 15.81 6.17 -26.63
CA ALA A 47 15.69 6.40 -25.20
C ALA A 47 14.32 6.03 -24.66
N ILE A 48 13.25 6.30 -25.40
CA ILE A 48 11.88 5.86 -25.03
C ILE A 48 11.81 4.33 -25.00
N MET A 49 12.34 3.66 -26.04
CA MET A 49 12.37 2.20 -26.10
C MET A 49 13.18 1.58 -24.95
N GLN A 50 14.35 2.16 -24.64
CA GLN A 50 15.19 1.71 -23.52
C GLN A 50 14.50 1.93 -22.17
N LEU A 51 13.83 3.07 -21.97
CA LEU A 51 13.08 3.34 -20.74
C LEU A 51 11.88 2.38 -20.60
N GLN A 52 11.14 2.15 -21.69
CA GLN A 52 10.04 1.19 -21.70
C GLN A 52 10.51 -0.24 -21.39
N ALA A 53 11.62 -0.67 -21.98
CA ALA A 53 12.22 -1.97 -21.71
C ALA A 53 12.72 -2.06 -20.25
N TRP A 54 13.29 -0.98 -19.71
CA TRP A 54 13.76 -0.95 -18.32
C TRP A 54 12.58 -0.92 -17.33
N LEU A 55 11.56 -0.08 -17.55
CA LEU A 55 10.36 -0.03 -16.70
C LEU A 55 9.51 -1.30 -16.80
N GLY A 56 9.49 -1.95 -17.97
CA GLY A 56 8.85 -3.25 -18.16
C GLY A 56 9.65 -4.41 -17.57
N GLY A 57 10.92 -4.18 -17.24
CA GLY A 57 11.77 -5.14 -16.56
C GLY A 57 11.54 -5.14 -15.05
N PHE A 58 11.70 -6.31 -14.44
CA PHE A 58 11.54 -6.52 -12.99
C PHE A 58 12.31 -5.49 -12.15
N ALA A 59 13.61 -5.30 -12.43
CA ALA A 59 14.45 -4.41 -11.64
C ALA A 59 14.01 -2.95 -11.72
N GLY A 60 13.67 -2.46 -12.91
CA GLY A 60 13.22 -1.08 -13.10
C GLY A 60 11.91 -0.78 -12.41
N LEU A 61 10.94 -1.69 -12.54
CA LEU A 61 9.63 -1.55 -11.89
C LEU A 61 9.77 -1.55 -10.36
N ASN A 62 10.50 -2.52 -9.79
CA ASN A 62 10.68 -2.59 -8.35
C ASN A 62 11.43 -1.38 -7.80
N LEU A 63 12.53 -0.95 -8.44
CA LEU A 63 13.25 0.25 -8.00
C LEU A 63 12.39 1.50 -8.04
N LEU A 64 11.53 1.65 -9.04
CA LEU A 64 10.61 2.78 -9.12
C LEU A 64 9.56 2.72 -8.00
N LEU A 65 8.98 1.55 -7.74
CA LEU A 65 8.03 1.33 -6.66
C LEU A 65 8.67 1.56 -5.30
N ASP A 66 9.86 1.02 -5.06
CA ASP A 66 10.58 1.20 -3.80
C ASP A 66 10.94 2.66 -3.56
N PHE A 67 11.41 3.36 -4.59
CA PHE A 67 11.70 4.78 -4.50
C PHE A 67 10.44 5.59 -4.15
N SER A 68 9.32 5.31 -4.81
CA SER A 68 8.02 5.93 -4.51
C SER A 68 7.57 5.64 -3.08
N ASN A 69 7.64 4.38 -2.66
CA ASN A 69 7.30 3.96 -1.31
C ASN A 69 8.17 4.65 -0.24
N LEU A 70 9.47 4.75 -0.46
CA LEU A 70 10.38 5.43 0.47
C LEU A 70 10.08 6.93 0.60
N LEU A 71 9.71 7.59 -0.50
CA LEU A 71 9.29 8.99 -0.48
C LEU A 71 7.98 9.18 0.30
N ILE A 72 6.98 8.33 0.02
CA ILE A 72 5.69 8.36 0.74
C ILE A 72 5.92 8.10 2.22
N LEU A 73 6.67 7.05 2.56
CA LEU A 73 6.99 6.68 3.94
C LEU A 73 7.72 7.79 4.68
N GLY A 74 8.79 8.33 4.08
CA GLY A 74 9.57 9.42 4.66
C GLY A 74 8.72 10.65 4.94
N PHE A 75 7.88 11.06 3.98
CA PHE A 75 6.99 12.21 4.15
C PHE A 75 5.88 11.93 5.16
N ALA A 76 5.32 10.72 5.18
CA ALA A 76 4.29 10.32 6.13
C ALA A 76 4.84 10.27 7.57
N LEU A 77 6.04 9.71 7.77
CA LEU A 77 6.72 9.70 9.06
C LEU A 77 7.06 11.12 9.55
N TRP A 78 7.55 11.97 8.65
CA TRP A 78 7.78 13.38 8.97
C TRP A 78 6.50 14.10 9.36
N THR A 79 5.38 13.83 8.65
CA THR A 79 4.06 14.35 9.00
C THR A 79 3.66 13.89 10.41
N LEU A 80 3.74 12.59 10.69
CA LEU A 80 3.39 12.02 12.00
C LEU A 80 4.29 12.52 13.13
N SER A 81 5.58 12.77 12.87
CA SER A 81 6.49 13.29 13.89
C SER A 81 6.12 14.69 14.39
N ARG A 82 5.43 15.48 13.54
CA ARG A 82 4.97 16.84 13.88
C ARG A 82 3.62 16.88 14.59
N ILE A 83 2.89 15.74 14.59
CA ILE A 83 1.54 15.68 15.14
C ILE A 83 1.62 15.28 16.60
N THR A 84 1.01 16.09 17.46
CA THR A 84 0.94 15.84 18.90
C THR A 84 -0.47 15.50 19.38
N ASP A 85 -1.41 15.27 18.45
CA ASP A 85 -2.80 14.93 18.79
C ASP A 85 -2.88 13.53 19.45
N PRO A 86 -3.28 13.43 20.72
CA PRO A 86 -3.39 12.16 21.44
C PRO A 86 -4.53 11.27 20.92
N ARG A 87 -5.42 11.82 20.08
CA ARG A 87 -6.56 11.10 19.49
C ARG A 87 -6.19 10.31 18.23
N LEU A 88 -4.94 10.43 17.75
CA LEU A 88 -4.48 9.57 16.65
C LEU A 88 -4.51 8.11 17.12
N PRO A 89 -5.31 7.26 16.46
CA PRO A 89 -5.62 5.92 16.97
C PRO A 89 -4.46 4.95 16.94
N ALA A 90 -3.53 5.16 16.03
CA ALA A 90 -2.43 4.25 15.83
C ALA A 90 -1.11 5.02 15.81
N ARG A 91 -0.37 4.93 16.90
CA ARG A 91 1.05 5.29 16.94
C ARG A 91 1.88 4.00 16.83
N PHE A 92 3.16 4.14 16.50
CA PHE A 92 4.16 3.09 16.70
C PHE A 92 4.32 2.83 18.20
N ARG A 93 3.28 2.31 18.84
CA ARG A 93 3.39 1.79 20.21
C ARG A 93 4.29 0.58 20.17
N ALA A 94 4.95 0.29 21.30
CA ALA A 94 5.70 -0.94 21.45
C ALA A 94 4.85 -2.14 20.99
N LEU A 95 5.42 -2.99 20.17
CA LEU A 95 4.77 -4.19 19.66
C LEU A 95 4.46 -5.12 20.82
N SER A 96 3.19 -5.31 21.15
CA SER A 96 2.78 -6.25 22.19
C SER A 96 2.66 -7.66 21.61
N ARG A 97 2.86 -8.69 22.46
CA ARG A 97 2.63 -10.09 22.06
C ARG A 97 1.21 -10.30 21.50
N GLU A 98 0.21 -9.70 22.14
CA GLU A 98 -1.20 -9.73 21.68
C GLU A 98 -1.33 -9.10 20.29
N GLY A 99 -0.72 -7.94 20.07
CA GLY A 99 -0.72 -7.26 18.77
C GLY A 99 -0.09 -8.10 17.66
N VAL A 100 1.00 -8.84 17.95
CA VAL A 100 1.61 -9.78 17.00
C VAL A 100 0.65 -10.92 16.67
N LEU A 101 0.06 -11.56 17.69
CA LEU A 101 -0.86 -12.68 17.50
C LEU A 101 -2.10 -12.28 16.71
N ILE A 102 -2.70 -11.13 17.04
CA ILE A 102 -3.83 -10.58 16.30
C ILE A 102 -3.41 -10.30 14.84
N GLY A 103 -2.26 -9.65 14.64
CA GLY A 103 -1.76 -9.31 13.31
C GLY A 103 -1.55 -10.55 12.43
N VAL A 104 -0.88 -11.56 12.97
CA VAL A 104 -0.61 -12.82 12.25
C VAL A 104 -1.91 -13.57 11.96
N ALA A 105 -2.79 -13.74 12.96
CA ALA A 105 -4.07 -14.44 12.80
C ALA A 105 -4.97 -13.73 11.78
N ALA A 106 -5.05 -12.40 11.83
CA ALA A 106 -5.84 -11.60 10.89
C ALA A 106 -5.26 -11.68 9.46
N GLY A 107 -3.91 -11.70 9.33
CA GLY A 107 -3.24 -11.86 8.04
C GLY A 107 -3.56 -13.21 7.39
N PHE A 108 -3.45 -14.31 8.11
CA PHE A 108 -3.85 -15.62 7.59
C PHE A 108 -5.36 -15.71 7.32
N GLY A 109 -6.19 -15.11 8.17
CA GLY A 109 -7.63 -15.01 7.91
C GLY A 109 -7.94 -14.27 6.61
N ALA A 110 -7.22 -13.18 6.33
CA ALA A 110 -7.34 -12.45 5.07
C ALA A 110 -6.99 -13.36 3.86
N VAL A 111 -5.87 -14.09 3.92
CA VAL A 111 -5.47 -15.02 2.85
C VAL A 111 -6.57 -16.03 2.53
N VAL A 112 -7.18 -16.63 3.56
CA VAL A 112 -8.27 -17.60 3.37
C VAL A 112 -9.49 -16.94 2.72
N VAL A 113 -9.84 -15.73 3.15
CA VAL A 113 -10.98 -14.99 2.58
C VAL A 113 -10.69 -14.58 1.14
N SER A 114 -9.51 -14.06 0.84
CA SER A 114 -9.09 -13.71 -0.52
C SER A 114 -9.13 -14.92 -1.45
N ALA A 115 -8.53 -16.04 -1.03
CA ALA A 115 -8.55 -17.27 -1.81
C ALA A 115 -9.98 -17.79 -2.09
N ALA A 116 -10.89 -17.65 -1.11
CA ALA A 116 -12.29 -18.00 -1.29
C ALA A 116 -12.99 -17.05 -2.29
N ILE A 117 -12.73 -15.74 -2.21
CA ILE A 117 -13.29 -14.76 -3.13
C ILE A 117 -12.79 -15.03 -4.56
N GLU A 118 -11.49 -15.23 -4.74
CA GLU A 118 -10.89 -15.54 -6.03
C GLU A 118 -11.50 -16.81 -6.62
N TYR A 119 -11.54 -17.92 -5.84
CA TYR A 119 -12.14 -19.18 -6.28
C TYR A 119 -13.60 -19.04 -6.71
N LEU A 120 -14.42 -18.38 -5.89
CA LEU A 120 -15.84 -18.18 -6.18
C LEU A 120 -16.05 -17.26 -7.39
N SER A 121 -15.25 -16.21 -7.49
CA SER A 121 -15.33 -15.26 -8.61
C SER A 121 -14.93 -15.92 -9.92
N ASP A 122 -13.86 -16.70 -9.95
CA ASP A 122 -13.44 -17.43 -11.13
C ASP A 122 -14.45 -18.52 -11.52
N ARG A 123 -15.03 -19.19 -10.52
CA ARG A 123 -15.99 -20.27 -10.74
C ARG A 123 -17.35 -19.79 -11.26
N TYR A 124 -17.82 -18.62 -10.81
CA TYR A 124 -19.18 -18.14 -11.10
C TYR A 124 -19.23 -16.89 -11.98
N LEU A 125 -18.16 -16.12 -12.05
CA LEU A 125 -18.11 -14.83 -12.77
C LEU A 125 -17.09 -14.84 -13.91
N ASP A 126 -16.31 -15.91 -14.07
CA ASP A 126 -15.24 -16.05 -15.08
C ASP A 126 -14.23 -14.87 -15.06
N THR A 127 -13.79 -14.50 -13.84
CA THR A 127 -13.00 -13.28 -13.63
C THR A 127 -11.51 -13.47 -13.88
N ASN A 128 -10.98 -14.69 -13.76
CA ASN A 128 -9.54 -15.00 -13.84
C ASN A 128 -8.65 -14.19 -12.88
N LEU A 129 -9.19 -13.81 -11.70
CA LEU A 129 -8.52 -12.93 -10.74
C LEU A 129 -7.17 -13.46 -10.26
N GLY A 130 -7.07 -14.78 -10.04
CA GLY A 130 -5.85 -15.41 -9.56
C GLY A 130 -4.67 -15.34 -10.56
N ARG A 131 -4.94 -15.03 -11.84
CA ARG A 131 -3.91 -14.94 -12.89
C ARG A 131 -3.41 -13.52 -13.16
N ASP A 132 -4.19 -12.51 -12.81
CA ASP A 132 -3.93 -11.11 -13.17
C ASP A 132 -3.31 -10.28 -12.02
N GLY A 133 -2.83 -10.93 -10.96
CA GLY A 133 -2.30 -10.24 -9.80
C GLY A 133 -1.04 -9.42 -10.08
N LEU A 134 -0.98 -8.16 -9.59
CA LEU A 134 0.22 -7.33 -9.63
C LEU A 134 1.43 -8.03 -8.98
N ALA A 135 1.18 -8.93 -8.01
CA ALA A 135 2.19 -9.76 -7.39
C ALA A 135 2.99 -10.57 -8.42
N ILE A 136 2.33 -11.09 -9.48
CA ILE A 136 2.99 -11.86 -10.55
C ILE A 136 3.96 -10.97 -11.35
N ALA A 137 3.59 -9.71 -11.62
CA ALA A 137 4.44 -8.78 -12.37
C ALA A 137 5.67 -8.31 -11.57
N VAL A 138 5.59 -8.34 -10.25
CA VAL A 138 6.65 -7.89 -9.33
C VAL A 138 7.53 -9.03 -8.84
N LEU A 139 7.14 -10.29 -9.08
CA LEU A 139 7.91 -11.46 -8.69
C LEU A 139 8.67 -12.04 -9.90
N PRO A 140 10.00 -12.13 -9.84
CA PRO A 140 10.81 -12.61 -10.95
C PRO A 140 10.92 -14.13 -10.96
N HIS A 141 11.26 -14.65 -12.16
CA HIS A 141 11.63 -16.05 -12.35
C HIS A 141 13.04 -16.40 -11.82
N ARG A 142 13.76 -15.43 -11.22
CA ARG A 142 15.14 -15.60 -10.75
C ARG A 142 15.23 -15.43 -9.24
N ALA A 143 15.94 -16.34 -8.58
CA ALA A 143 16.06 -16.35 -7.11
C ALA A 143 16.75 -15.10 -6.53
N ASP A 144 17.71 -14.51 -7.25
CA ASP A 144 18.42 -13.30 -6.81
C ASP A 144 17.52 -12.05 -6.78
N GLN A 145 16.47 -12.04 -7.59
CA GLN A 145 15.50 -10.96 -7.67
C GLN A 145 14.29 -11.21 -6.76
N LEU A 146 14.04 -12.48 -6.39
CA LEU A 146 12.91 -12.85 -5.54
C LEU A 146 12.95 -12.17 -4.18
N ALA A 147 14.14 -12.08 -3.57
CA ALA A 147 14.32 -11.42 -2.28
C ALA A 147 13.91 -9.94 -2.33
N LEU A 148 14.26 -9.22 -3.41
CA LEU A 148 13.86 -7.83 -3.61
C LEU A 148 12.35 -7.71 -3.78
N GLY A 149 11.74 -8.54 -4.61
CA GLY A 149 10.28 -8.54 -4.80
C GLY A 149 9.52 -8.84 -3.51
N LEU A 150 9.94 -9.84 -2.75
CA LEU A 150 9.34 -10.16 -1.46
C LEU A 150 9.52 -9.02 -0.43
N PHE A 151 10.69 -8.38 -0.41
CA PHE A 151 10.92 -7.21 0.43
C PHE A 151 9.95 -6.07 0.06
N THR A 152 9.82 -5.77 -1.22
CA THR A 152 8.91 -4.73 -1.71
C THR A 152 7.47 -5.01 -1.29
N VAL A 153 6.93 -6.19 -1.61
CA VAL A 153 5.49 -6.46 -1.44
C VAL A 153 5.10 -6.86 -0.02
N ALA A 154 5.98 -7.51 0.74
CA ALA A 154 5.63 -8.01 2.07
C ALA A 154 6.12 -7.12 3.22
N ILE A 155 7.06 -6.21 2.97
CA ILE A 155 7.63 -5.34 4.02
C ILE A 155 7.46 -3.87 3.69
N LEU A 156 8.06 -3.39 2.59
CA LEU A 156 8.13 -1.96 2.31
C LEU A 156 6.76 -1.36 1.96
N ALA A 157 6.00 -2.00 1.06
CA ALA A 157 4.67 -1.52 0.69
C ALA A 157 3.70 -1.57 1.89
N PRO A 158 3.55 -2.68 2.64
CA PRO A 158 2.73 -2.72 3.84
C PRO A 158 3.12 -1.65 4.87
N LEU A 159 4.41 -1.45 5.14
CA LEU A 159 4.86 -0.42 6.07
C LEU A 159 4.46 0.97 5.60
N THR A 160 4.71 1.28 4.35
CA THR A 160 4.37 2.58 3.73
C THR A 160 2.88 2.85 3.77
N GLU A 161 2.09 1.88 3.35
CA GLU A 161 0.65 2.00 3.26
C GLU A 161 0.00 2.11 4.63
N GLU A 162 0.42 1.31 5.61
CA GLU A 162 -0.15 1.38 6.95
C GLU A 162 0.20 2.70 7.66
N VAL A 163 1.43 3.19 7.51
CA VAL A 163 1.82 4.50 8.04
C VAL A 163 0.96 5.62 7.42
N TYR A 164 0.73 5.57 6.13
CA TYR A 164 -0.09 6.56 5.45
C TYR A 164 -1.58 6.41 5.77
N PHE A 165 -2.16 5.23 5.50
CA PHE A 165 -3.62 5.05 5.64
C PHE A 165 -4.06 5.01 7.09
N ARG A 166 -3.38 4.27 7.97
CA ARG A 166 -3.81 4.09 9.37
C ARG A 166 -3.21 5.15 10.29
N GLY A 167 -2.02 5.63 9.95
CA GLY A 167 -1.38 6.72 10.70
C GLY A 167 -1.98 8.09 10.40
N ILE A 168 -2.23 8.43 9.14
CA ILE A 168 -2.66 9.77 8.73
C ILE A 168 -4.14 9.80 8.35
N VAL A 169 -4.55 9.03 7.33
CA VAL A 169 -5.92 9.10 6.76
C VAL A 169 -6.97 8.70 7.78
N LEU A 170 -6.85 7.49 8.36
CA LEU A 170 -7.78 7.00 9.37
C LEU A 170 -7.82 7.93 10.60
N GLY A 171 -6.66 8.44 11.02
CA GLY A 171 -6.57 9.37 12.14
C GLY A 171 -7.32 10.67 11.89
N TRP A 172 -7.18 11.24 10.70
CA TRP A 172 -7.90 12.44 10.29
C TRP A 172 -9.42 12.21 10.20
N LEU A 173 -9.83 11.12 9.53
CA LEU A 173 -11.24 10.75 9.37
C LEU A 173 -11.92 10.49 10.71
N ARG A 174 -11.27 9.73 11.59
CA ARG A 174 -11.79 9.42 12.93
C ARG A 174 -12.09 10.66 13.77
N ARG A 175 -11.27 11.67 13.59
CA ARG A 175 -11.45 12.92 14.30
C ARG A 175 -12.68 13.69 13.84
N HIS A 176 -13.00 13.64 12.55
CA HIS A 176 -14.09 14.44 11.97
C HIS A 176 -15.42 13.71 11.96
N TRP A 177 -15.40 12.37 11.77
CA TRP A 177 -16.61 11.59 11.54
C TRP A 177 -16.74 10.35 12.43
N GLY A 178 -15.86 10.17 13.41
CA GLY A 178 -15.90 9.02 14.31
C GLY A 178 -15.32 7.74 13.71
N VAL A 179 -15.32 6.65 14.50
CA VAL A 179 -14.61 5.40 14.16
C VAL A 179 -15.23 4.70 12.96
N VAL A 180 -16.55 4.57 12.92
CA VAL A 180 -17.24 3.79 11.88
C VAL A 180 -16.99 4.41 10.51
N TRP A 181 -17.26 5.69 10.35
CA TRP A 181 -17.03 6.38 9.09
C TRP A 181 -15.55 6.45 8.71
N ALA A 182 -14.66 6.56 9.70
CA ALA A 182 -13.23 6.53 9.43
C ALA A 182 -12.79 5.19 8.85
N VAL A 183 -13.27 4.07 9.39
CA VAL A 183 -13.00 2.73 8.85
C VAL A 183 -13.55 2.61 7.44
N VAL A 184 -14.83 2.93 7.22
CA VAL A 184 -15.48 2.82 5.90
C VAL A 184 -14.75 3.66 4.85
N LEU A 185 -14.56 4.95 5.12
CA LEU A 185 -13.99 5.87 4.13
C LEU A 185 -12.50 5.61 3.86
N SER A 186 -11.71 5.29 4.89
CA SER A 186 -10.29 4.94 4.68
C SER A 186 -10.15 3.65 3.87
N SER A 187 -11.05 2.70 4.04
CA SER A 187 -11.06 1.44 3.30
C SER A 187 -11.48 1.62 1.85
N LEU A 188 -12.49 2.44 1.60
CA LEU A 188 -12.89 2.82 0.24
C LEU A 188 -11.75 3.51 -0.50
N VAL A 189 -11.11 4.51 0.14
CA VAL A 189 -9.96 5.20 -0.46
C VAL A 189 -8.81 4.22 -0.72
N PHE A 190 -8.53 3.30 0.21
CA PHE A 190 -7.52 2.26 0.06
C PHE A 190 -7.78 1.41 -1.19
N GLY A 191 -8.97 0.83 -1.32
CA GLY A 191 -9.30 -0.04 -2.46
C GLY A 191 -9.31 0.72 -3.79
N ILE A 192 -9.89 1.93 -3.83
CA ILE A 192 -9.99 2.74 -5.06
C ILE A 192 -8.60 3.17 -5.56
N LEU A 193 -7.69 3.57 -4.67
CA LEU A 193 -6.35 4.02 -5.04
C LEU A 193 -5.45 2.90 -5.61
N HIS A 194 -5.80 1.63 -5.42
CA HIS A 194 -5.12 0.51 -6.09
C HIS A 194 -5.47 0.38 -7.58
N LEU A 195 -6.43 1.15 -8.08
CA LEU A 195 -6.81 1.30 -9.49
C LEU A 195 -7.21 -0.02 -10.19
N LYS A 196 -7.51 -1.09 -9.44
CA LYS A 196 -7.94 -2.39 -10.00
C LYS A 196 -9.21 -2.28 -10.84
N TRP A 197 -10.08 -1.33 -10.51
CA TRP A 197 -11.29 -1.02 -11.28
C TRP A 197 -11.01 -0.47 -12.69
N LEU A 198 -9.77 -0.04 -12.98
CA LEU A 198 -9.34 0.40 -14.32
C LEU A 198 -8.78 -0.74 -15.17
N THR A 199 -8.56 -1.94 -14.59
CA THR A 199 -8.03 -3.06 -15.38
C THR A 199 -9.05 -3.53 -16.41
N PRO A 200 -8.61 -3.87 -17.65
CA PRO A 200 -9.48 -4.49 -18.62
C PRO A 200 -9.98 -5.84 -18.05
N GLY A 201 -11.28 -6.05 -18.02
CA GLY A 201 -11.86 -7.26 -17.43
C GLY A 201 -13.16 -6.99 -16.68
N GLY A 202 -13.64 -5.74 -16.66
CA GLY A 202 -14.97 -5.38 -16.19
C GLY A 202 -15.23 -5.81 -14.74
N ILE A 203 -16.01 -6.88 -14.55
CA ILE A 203 -16.43 -7.36 -13.23
C ILE A 203 -15.25 -7.83 -12.38
N GLY A 204 -14.20 -8.40 -12.97
CA GLY A 204 -12.99 -8.84 -12.24
C GLY A 204 -12.29 -7.68 -11.53
N GLY A 205 -12.12 -6.55 -12.21
CA GLY A 205 -11.55 -5.35 -11.61
C GLY A 205 -12.40 -4.79 -10.47
N MET A 206 -13.73 -4.89 -10.56
CA MET A 206 -14.66 -4.48 -9.50
C MET A 206 -14.57 -5.41 -8.28
N VAL A 207 -14.51 -6.74 -8.50
CA VAL A 207 -14.34 -7.72 -7.42
C VAL A 207 -13.00 -7.51 -6.72
N ALA A 208 -11.90 -7.37 -7.46
CA ALA A 208 -10.59 -7.08 -6.89
C ALA A 208 -10.57 -5.77 -6.09
N THR A 209 -11.28 -4.74 -6.55
CA THR A 209 -11.41 -3.49 -5.80
C THR A 209 -12.22 -3.69 -4.52
N ALA A 210 -13.32 -4.43 -4.56
CA ALA A 210 -14.13 -4.74 -3.38
C ALA A 210 -13.33 -5.56 -2.35
N GLU A 211 -12.51 -6.51 -2.80
CA GLU A 211 -11.60 -7.27 -1.95
C GLU A 211 -10.58 -6.35 -1.26
N LEU A 212 -9.96 -5.43 -1.98
CA LEU A 212 -9.05 -4.44 -1.41
C LEU A 212 -9.75 -3.49 -0.42
N VAL A 213 -11.01 -3.13 -0.66
CA VAL A 213 -11.81 -2.38 0.33
C VAL A 213 -12.03 -3.21 1.58
N ALA A 214 -12.37 -4.50 1.46
CA ALA A 214 -12.55 -5.40 2.60
C ALA A 214 -11.24 -5.58 3.38
N MET A 215 -10.11 -5.76 2.68
CA MET A 215 -8.78 -5.79 3.28
C MET A 215 -8.48 -4.47 3.99
N GLY A 216 -8.77 -3.34 3.36
CA GLY A 216 -8.66 -2.02 3.97
C GLY A 216 -9.44 -1.89 5.28
N ALA A 217 -10.66 -2.44 5.34
CA ALA A 217 -11.48 -2.45 6.54
C ALA A 217 -10.88 -3.33 7.66
N LEU A 218 -10.40 -4.52 7.32
CA LEU A 218 -9.72 -5.41 8.26
C LEU A 218 -8.50 -4.71 8.89
N LEU A 219 -7.64 -4.13 8.07
CA LEU A 219 -6.43 -3.43 8.52
C LEU A 219 -6.77 -2.23 9.42
N ALA A 220 -7.80 -1.45 9.07
CA ALA A 220 -8.28 -0.34 9.89
C ALA A 220 -8.83 -0.82 11.24
N LEU A 221 -9.60 -1.92 11.25
CA LEU A 221 -10.14 -2.52 12.48
C LEU A 221 -9.02 -3.06 13.37
N VAL A 222 -8.01 -3.75 12.81
CA VAL A 222 -6.84 -4.22 13.55
C VAL A 222 -6.10 -3.05 14.19
N ALA A 223 -5.84 -1.97 13.43
CA ALA A 223 -5.20 -0.77 13.94
C ALA A 223 -6.00 -0.10 15.07
N VAL A 224 -7.32 0.00 14.92
CA VAL A 224 -8.22 0.58 15.95
C VAL A 224 -8.28 -0.30 17.19
N ARG A 225 -8.43 -1.60 17.03
CA ARG A 225 -8.56 -2.58 18.13
C ARG A 225 -7.30 -2.66 18.97
N THR A 226 -6.14 -2.73 18.32
CA THR A 226 -4.85 -2.87 19.01
C THR A 226 -4.24 -1.54 19.43
N GLY A 227 -4.67 -0.44 18.83
CA GLY A 227 -4.04 0.87 18.98
C GLY A 227 -2.60 0.91 18.46
N SER A 228 -2.22 -0.02 17.58
CA SER A 228 -0.85 -0.19 17.08
C SER A 228 -0.81 -0.29 15.55
N LEU A 229 0.04 0.52 14.93
CA LEU A 229 0.34 0.39 13.50
C LEU A 229 1.06 -0.92 13.17
N TRP A 230 1.89 -1.43 14.09
CA TRP A 230 2.62 -2.67 13.89
C TRP A 230 1.73 -3.88 13.68
N ALA A 231 0.61 -3.99 14.43
CA ALA A 231 -0.33 -5.08 14.25
C ALA A 231 -0.94 -5.06 12.84
N SER A 232 -1.29 -3.88 12.33
CA SER A 232 -1.81 -3.72 10.97
C SER A 232 -0.74 -3.99 9.91
N VAL A 233 0.50 -3.52 10.10
CA VAL A 233 1.64 -3.83 9.21
C VAL A 233 1.88 -5.34 9.14
N ILE A 234 1.83 -6.05 10.28
CA ILE A 234 1.99 -7.51 10.32
C ILE A 234 0.85 -8.19 9.56
N THR A 235 -0.40 -7.79 9.81
CA THR A 235 -1.57 -8.33 9.08
C THR A 235 -1.38 -8.21 7.58
N HIS A 236 -1.03 -7.03 7.13
CA HIS A 236 -0.84 -6.71 5.71
C HIS A 236 0.36 -7.48 5.12
N GLY A 237 1.50 -7.46 5.82
CA GLY A 237 2.72 -8.17 5.39
C GLY A 237 2.52 -9.69 5.29
N VAL A 238 1.83 -10.31 6.27
CA VAL A 238 1.51 -11.74 6.24
C VAL A 238 0.62 -12.08 5.04
N ASN A 239 -0.45 -11.29 4.81
CA ASN A 239 -1.31 -11.47 3.64
C ASN A 239 -0.52 -11.41 2.33
N ASN A 240 0.26 -10.35 2.15
CA ASN A 240 1.03 -10.15 0.93
C ASN A 240 2.14 -11.18 0.74
N LEU A 241 2.81 -11.59 1.82
CA LEU A 241 3.81 -12.65 1.77
C LEU A 241 3.21 -13.97 1.31
N CYS A 242 2.07 -14.37 1.89
CA CYS A 242 1.40 -15.60 1.50
C CYS A 242 0.95 -15.56 0.04
N ALA A 243 0.33 -14.45 -0.40
CA ALA A 243 -0.06 -14.27 -1.79
C ALA A 243 1.14 -14.34 -2.75
N ALA A 244 2.25 -13.69 -2.40
CA ALA A 244 3.48 -13.73 -3.18
C ALA A 244 4.08 -15.14 -3.27
N LEU A 245 4.12 -15.87 -2.15
CA LEU A 245 4.61 -17.25 -2.14
C LEU A 245 3.73 -18.18 -2.98
N VAL A 246 2.41 -18.07 -2.87
CA VAL A 246 1.47 -18.83 -3.72
C VAL A 246 1.73 -18.52 -5.19
N ALA A 247 1.88 -17.25 -5.57
CA ALA A 247 2.20 -16.87 -6.95
C ALA A 247 3.51 -17.49 -7.43
N VAL A 248 4.57 -17.49 -6.63
CA VAL A 248 5.84 -18.14 -6.97
C VAL A 248 5.67 -19.64 -7.19
N PHE A 249 4.94 -20.34 -6.31
CA PHE A 249 4.72 -21.79 -6.45
C PHE A 249 3.83 -22.17 -7.64
N LEU A 250 2.92 -21.29 -8.05
CA LEU A 250 2.07 -21.54 -9.21
C LEU A 250 2.77 -21.26 -10.56
N MET A 251 3.90 -20.52 -10.53
CA MET A 251 4.70 -20.20 -11.73
C MET A 251 5.78 -21.27 -12.02
N HIS A 252 5.98 -22.22 -11.13
CA HIS A 252 6.92 -23.34 -11.22
C HIS A 252 6.18 -24.67 -11.23
#